data_b0259616b1802dbb4d96048570c37787
#
_entry.id   b0259616b1802dbb4d96048570c37787
#
_cell.length_a   1.000
_cell.length_b   1.000
_cell.length_c   1.000
_cell.angle_alpha   90.00
_cell.angle_beta   90.00
_cell.angle_gamma   90.00
#
_symmetry.space_group_name_H-M   'P 1'
#
loop_
_entity.id
_entity.type
_entity.pdbx_description
1 polymer ?
#
loop_
_entity_poly.entity_id
_entity_poly.type
_entity_poly.pdbx_seq_one_letter_code
_entity_poly.pdbx_strand_id
1 'polypeptide(L)'
;MNAVEIQDLTYTYPGAAQPTLKHISLTIPQGDFLAVVGNNGCGKSTLCKVLNGLIPHFITGSYQWSTKIHGLDTLQTDVGALARKVGYVYQDFENQIVRPTVLDDASYSCLNYAFPDYLERGRQALSQCGLEGREEEYVWQLSGGQTHLLALAGAVSLGPDILILDEPIAQLDPMHADRIYEVLRHLNQQGKTIIVIEHHTEYIADYCKNVLLMKDGQVQWMLPTGEALQQVEELEACNIFPPQVTQAAYRLKSEGNLTGLDRLPTTVDEGKQAFASLSFHPAPPRSKPEPGEEPAVAFSNVELSYRSVKGEPRTVFQNLNLELHRGEKVALIGSNGAGKSTLMKLMVGLLRPKAGTVSLFGSPIGDKPAEELSRQVSLVYQNPEEMFIQDSIQADIAYAMRVRGEKDWQERTRQLLERFRLTELAQRDGRLMSGGQMRRASLAIGIALNPGILLLDEPTANLDIATRREILSVLTDMKDVIQTAVIATHDMQLVCQWADRVVVLCQGKVVADGPVDKIFSRQDVAQQVGIRPPEIFTMARSLNPNALCYTIDEFAACFQEVS
;
A
#
# COMPACT_ATOMS: atom_id res chain seq x y z
N MET A 1 -13.00 -10.21 -30.84
CA MET A 1 -13.13 -11.56 -30.25
C MET A 1 -13.14 -11.38 -28.74
N ASN A 2 -13.93 -12.18 -28.00
CA ASN A 2 -14.00 -12.05 -26.55
C ASN A 2 -12.93 -12.93 -25.92
N ALA A 3 -12.20 -12.36 -24.95
CA ALA A 3 -11.24 -13.10 -24.12
C ALA A 3 -11.96 -13.89 -23.03
N VAL A 4 -12.99 -13.27 -22.43
CA VAL A 4 -13.81 -13.87 -21.37
C VAL A 4 -15.30 -13.69 -21.69
N GLU A 5 -16.09 -14.72 -21.47
CA GLU A 5 -17.55 -14.68 -21.50
C GLU A 5 -18.11 -15.42 -20.29
N ILE A 6 -18.90 -14.73 -19.49
CA ILE A 6 -19.59 -15.28 -18.32
C ILE A 6 -21.08 -15.05 -18.50
N GLN A 7 -21.87 -16.11 -18.27
CA GLN A 7 -23.33 -16.05 -18.36
C GLN A 7 -23.95 -16.55 -17.07
N ASP A 8 -24.59 -15.64 -16.34
CA ASP A 8 -25.41 -15.90 -15.14
C ASP A 8 -24.69 -16.72 -14.04
N LEU A 9 -23.38 -16.53 -13.88
CA LEU A 9 -22.54 -17.27 -12.94
C LEU A 9 -22.96 -17.00 -11.50
N THR A 10 -23.25 -18.08 -10.76
CA THR A 10 -23.46 -18.04 -9.32
C THR A 10 -22.52 -19.04 -8.64
N TYR A 11 -21.82 -18.61 -7.59
CA TYR A 11 -20.87 -19.46 -6.87
C TYR A 11 -20.96 -19.26 -5.35
N THR A 12 -20.99 -20.40 -4.63
CA THR A 12 -21.03 -20.45 -3.16
C THR A 12 -19.88 -21.35 -2.66
N TYR A 13 -19.05 -20.83 -1.75
CA TYR A 13 -18.01 -21.62 -1.07
C TYR A 13 -18.62 -22.72 -0.19
N PRO A 14 -17.91 -23.85 0.03
CA PRO A 14 -18.37 -24.89 0.95
C PRO A 14 -18.63 -24.33 2.34
N GLY A 15 -19.80 -24.63 2.91
CA GLY A 15 -20.19 -24.16 4.24
C GLY A 15 -20.64 -22.71 4.34
N ALA A 16 -20.58 -21.94 3.26
CA ALA A 16 -21.12 -20.58 3.25
C ALA A 16 -22.65 -20.59 3.14
N ALA A 17 -23.31 -19.72 3.91
CA ALA A 17 -24.77 -19.61 3.91
C ALA A 17 -25.32 -18.87 2.68
N GLN A 18 -24.50 -18.08 1.99
CA GLN A 18 -24.92 -17.28 0.84
C GLN A 18 -23.89 -17.33 -0.28
N PRO A 19 -24.32 -17.15 -1.55
CA PRO A 19 -23.41 -17.05 -2.68
C PRO A 19 -22.43 -15.87 -2.56
N THR A 20 -21.17 -16.13 -2.91
CA THR A 20 -20.13 -15.09 -3.02
C THR A 20 -20.19 -14.38 -4.37
N LEU A 21 -20.54 -15.10 -5.45
CA LEU A 21 -20.86 -14.52 -6.75
C LEU A 21 -22.33 -14.78 -7.06
N LYS A 22 -23.04 -13.77 -7.54
CA LYS A 22 -24.51 -13.80 -7.72
C LYS A 22 -24.86 -13.28 -9.10
N HIS A 23 -25.30 -14.17 -9.98
CA HIS A 23 -25.82 -13.81 -11.30
C HIS A 23 -24.87 -12.93 -12.12
N ILE A 24 -23.56 -13.28 -12.12
CA ILE A 24 -22.56 -12.53 -12.89
C ILE A 24 -22.73 -12.81 -14.38
N SER A 25 -22.97 -11.75 -15.15
CA SER A 25 -22.91 -11.77 -16.61
C SER A 25 -21.92 -10.70 -17.06
N LEU A 26 -20.88 -11.13 -17.80
CA LEU A 26 -19.74 -10.27 -18.14
C LEU A 26 -19.10 -10.73 -19.44
N THR A 27 -18.70 -9.78 -20.28
CA THR A 27 -17.90 -10.03 -21.47
C THR A 27 -16.68 -9.10 -21.47
N ILE A 28 -15.47 -9.68 -21.54
CA ILE A 28 -14.22 -8.92 -21.60
C ILE A 28 -13.64 -9.08 -23.02
N PRO A 29 -13.45 -7.98 -23.77
CA PRO A 29 -12.84 -8.03 -25.09
C PRO A 29 -11.36 -8.47 -25.03
N GLN A 30 -10.89 -9.09 -26.12
CA GLN A 30 -9.45 -9.37 -26.27
C GLN A 30 -8.66 -8.06 -26.38
N GLY A 31 -7.51 -7.97 -25.70
CA GLY A 31 -6.66 -6.79 -25.68
C GLY A 31 -7.19 -5.67 -24.77
N ASP A 32 -8.18 -5.97 -23.93
CA ASP A 32 -8.62 -5.04 -22.89
C ASP A 32 -7.58 -4.88 -21.77
N PHE A 33 -7.63 -3.76 -21.08
CA PHE A 33 -6.95 -3.53 -19.82
C PHE A 33 -8.03 -3.14 -18.81
N LEU A 34 -8.52 -4.14 -18.09
CA LEU A 34 -9.67 -4.04 -17.20
C LEU A 34 -9.22 -3.90 -15.74
N ALA A 35 -9.70 -2.86 -15.06
CA ALA A 35 -9.64 -2.78 -13.60
C ALA A 35 -10.91 -3.36 -12.97
N VAL A 36 -10.77 -4.24 -11.99
CA VAL A 36 -11.86 -4.77 -11.15
C VAL A 36 -11.80 -4.08 -9.81
N VAL A 37 -12.82 -3.28 -9.49
CA VAL A 37 -12.91 -2.48 -8.27
C VAL A 37 -14.12 -2.86 -7.42
N GLY A 38 -14.10 -2.53 -6.15
CA GLY A 38 -15.20 -2.79 -5.19
C GLY A 38 -14.68 -3.08 -3.79
N ASN A 39 -15.58 -3.12 -2.83
CA ASN A 39 -15.26 -3.36 -1.41
C ASN A 39 -14.52 -4.68 -1.18
N ASN A 40 -13.78 -4.74 -0.07
CA ASN A 40 -13.22 -6.01 0.41
C ASN A 40 -14.35 -7.02 0.67
N GLY A 41 -14.12 -8.27 0.21
CA GLY A 41 -15.12 -9.34 0.33
C GLY A 41 -16.26 -9.31 -0.70
N CYS A 42 -16.34 -8.35 -1.63
CA CYS A 42 -17.39 -8.32 -2.65
C CYS A 42 -17.24 -9.37 -3.77
N GLY A 43 -16.20 -10.22 -3.76
CA GLY A 43 -16.03 -11.33 -4.69
C GLY A 43 -15.00 -11.15 -5.80
N LYS A 44 -14.21 -10.08 -5.84
CA LYS A 44 -13.20 -9.80 -6.90
C LYS A 44 -12.22 -10.96 -7.11
N SER A 45 -11.50 -11.36 -6.06
CA SER A 45 -10.54 -12.47 -6.14
C SER A 45 -11.23 -13.83 -6.41
N THR A 46 -12.49 -13.99 -5.99
CA THR A 46 -13.30 -15.17 -6.33
C THR A 46 -13.60 -15.21 -7.82
N LEU A 47 -14.01 -14.08 -8.41
CA LEU A 47 -14.20 -13.95 -9.86
C LEU A 47 -12.91 -14.31 -10.61
N CYS A 48 -11.77 -13.76 -10.20
CA CYS A 48 -10.47 -14.05 -10.80
C CYS A 48 -10.09 -15.55 -10.69
N LYS A 49 -10.41 -16.21 -9.58
CA LYS A 49 -10.21 -17.67 -9.41
C LYS A 49 -11.12 -18.52 -10.28
N VAL A 50 -12.28 -18.01 -10.67
CA VAL A 50 -13.13 -18.66 -11.70
C VAL A 50 -12.47 -18.55 -13.08
N LEU A 51 -11.90 -17.38 -13.41
CA LEU A 51 -11.30 -17.15 -14.72
C LEU A 51 -10.06 -18.01 -14.98
N ASN A 52 -9.28 -18.34 -13.94
CA ASN A 52 -8.12 -19.21 -14.08
C ASN A 52 -8.41 -20.71 -13.85
N GLY A 53 -9.68 -21.06 -13.60
CA GLY A 53 -10.15 -22.44 -13.43
C GLY A 53 -9.85 -23.04 -12.05
N LEU A 54 -9.27 -22.31 -11.09
CA LEU A 54 -9.11 -22.80 -9.71
C LEU A 54 -10.47 -23.12 -9.09
N ILE A 55 -11.48 -22.32 -9.42
CA ILE A 55 -12.88 -22.60 -9.12
C ILE A 55 -13.54 -23.11 -10.42
N PRO A 56 -14.19 -24.26 -10.42
CA PRO A 56 -14.45 -25.14 -9.27
C PRO A 56 -13.48 -26.33 -9.12
N HIS A 57 -12.42 -26.44 -9.92
CA HIS A 57 -11.60 -27.66 -9.99
C HIS A 57 -10.82 -27.97 -8.71
N PHE A 58 -10.20 -26.97 -8.09
CA PHE A 58 -9.44 -27.12 -6.83
C PHE A 58 -10.20 -26.56 -5.64
N ILE A 59 -10.92 -25.46 -5.84
CA ILE A 59 -11.75 -24.86 -4.81
C ILE A 59 -13.18 -25.25 -5.12
N THR A 60 -13.63 -26.34 -4.49
CA THR A 60 -14.98 -26.89 -4.67
C THR A 60 -16.04 -25.95 -4.09
N GLY A 61 -17.29 -26.12 -4.53
CA GLY A 61 -18.42 -25.33 -4.07
C GLY A 61 -19.65 -25.56 -4.94
N SER A 62 -20.73 -24.83 -4.67
CA SER A 62 -21.88 -24.81 -5.58
C SER A 62 -21.60 -23.84 -6.71
N TYR A 63 -21.46 -24.34 -7.91
CA TYR A 63 -21.19 -23.61 -9.13
C TYR A 63 -22.33 -23.78 -10.12
N GLN A 64 -22.88 -22.69 -10.60
CA GLN A 64 -23.99 -22.72 -11.57
C GLN A 64 -23.62 -21.88 -12.78
N TRP A 65 -24.00 -22.37 -13.99
CA TRP A 65 -23.83 -21.77 -15.30
C TRP A 65 -22.37 -21.81 -15.85
N SER A 66 -22.06 -21.03 -16.86
CA SER A 66 -20.83 -21.24 -17.62
C SER A 66 -19.92 -20.01 -17.66
N THR A 67 -18.62 -20.30 -17.64
CA THR A 67 -17.57 -19.31 -17.92
C THR A 67 -16.72 -19.84 -19.07
N LYS A 68 -16.47 -19.00 -20.07
CA LYS A 68 -15.64 -19.35 -21.22
C LYS A 68 -14.43 -18.43 -21.33
N ILE A 69 -13.26 -19.00 -21.54
CA ILE A 69 -11.98 -18.34 -21.78
C ILE A 69 -11.56 -18.65 -23.23
N HIS A 70 -11.53 -17.65 -24.08
CA HIS A 70 -11.32 -17.83 -25.53
C HIS A 70 -12.18 -18.97 -26.12
N GLY A 71 -13.43 -19.07 -25.68
CA GLY A 71 -14.38 -20.11 -26.10
C GLY A 71 -14.24 -21.46 -25.39
N LEU A 72 -13.20 -21.67 -24.57
CA LEU A 72 -13.03 -22.89 -23.76
C LEU A 72 -13.88 -22.79 -22.49
N ASP A 73 -14.76 -23.75 -22.28
CA ASP A 73 -15.58 -23.83 -21.07
C ASP A 73 -14.71 -24.24 -19.87
N THR A 74 -14.68 -23.40 -18.83
CA THR A 74 -13.85 -23.63 -17.64
C THR A 74 -14.23 -24.88 -16.84
N LEU A 75 -15.49 -25.32 -16.92
CA LEU A 75 -15.93 -26.58 -16.28
C LEU A 75 -15.44 -27.84 -17.01
N GLN A 76 -15.23 -27.76 -18.31
CA GLN A 76 -14.86 -28.90 -19.15
C GLN A 76 -13.35 -28.94 -19.45
N THR A 77 -12.63 -27.85 -19.15
CA THR A 77 -11.21 -27.70 -19.47
C THR A 77 -10.41 -27.79 -18.18
N ASP A 78 -9.41 -28.67 -18.16
CA ASP A 78 -8.53 -28.81 -16.99
C ASP A 78 -7.72 -27.52 -16.72
N VAL A 79 -7.33 -27.32 -15.46
CA VAL A 79 -6.61 -26.10 -15.03
C VAL A 79 -5.26 -25.96 -15.74
N GLY A 80 -4.60 -27.09 -16.08
CA GLY A 80 -3.35 -27.07 -16.83
C GLY A 80 -3.53 -26.48 -18.24
N ALA A 81 -4.60 -26.84 -18.94
CA ALA A 81 -4.92 -26.26 -20.25
C ALA A 81 -5.31 -24.77 -20.14
N LEU A 82 -6.08 -24.41 -19.09
CA LEU A 82 -6.44 -23.00 -18.83
C LEU A 82 -5.23 -22.14 -18.46
N ALA A 83 -4.25 -22.66 -17.70
CA ALA A 83 -3.05 -21.93 -17.30
C ALA A 83 -2.13 -21.57 -18.50
N ARG A 84 -2.28 -22.23 -19.64
CA ARG A 84 -1.65 -21.79 -20.91
C ARG A 84 -2.33 -20.56 -21.53
N LYS A 85 -3.55 -20.25 -21.11
CA LYS A 85 -4.35 -19.13 -21.60
C LYS A 85 -4.40 -17.99 -20.62
N VAL A 86 -4.39 -18.29 -19.31
CA VAL A 86 -4.54 -17.33 -18.21
C VAL A 86 -3.36 -17.45 -17.26
N GLY A 87 -2.49 -16.46 -17.27
CA GLY A 87 -1.48 -16.26 -16.23
C GLY A 87 -2.10 -15.54 -15.03
N TYR A 88 -1.70 -15.93 -13.81
CA TYR A 88 -2.21 -15.35 -12.57
C TYR A 88 -1.05 -14.92 -11.67
N VAL A 89 -1.09 -13.70 -11.16
CA VAL A 89 -0.18 -13.18 -10.14
C VAL A 89 -1.01 -12.91 -8.89
N TYR A 90 -0.64 -13.59 -7.79
CA TYR A 90 -1.34 -13.49 -6.50
C TYR A 90 -0.95 -12.20 -5.75
N GLN A 91 -1.84 -11.73 -4.88
CA GLN A 91 -1.57 -10.63 -3.96
C GLN A 91 -0.34 -10.91 -3.07
N ASP A 92 -0.23 -12.14 -2.57
CA ASP A 92 0.96 -12.64 -1.86
C ASP A 92 1.91 -13.33 -2.85
N PHE A 93 2.66 -12.54 -3.57
CA PHE A 93 3.57 -12.98 -4.64
C PHE A 93 4.77 -13.78 -4.10
N GLU A 94 5.17 -13.60 -2.83
CA GLU A 94 6.27 -14.37 -2.24
C GLU A 94 5.94 -15.86 -2.18
N ASN A 95 4.68 -16.21 -1.93
CA ASN A 95 4.19 -17.60 -1.95
C ASN A 95 4.15 -18.21 -3.37
N GLN A 96 4.29 -17.40 -4.42
CA GLN A 96 4.34 -17.87 -5.81
C GLN A 96 5.74 -18.28 -6.24
N ILE A 97 6.78 -17.78 -5.55
CA ILE A 97 8.18 -18.09 -5.85
C ILE A 97 8.58 -19.40 -5.19
N VAL A 98 8.97 -20.37 -6.00
CA VAL A 98 9.22 -21.75 -5.57
C VAL A 98 10.64 -22.25 -5.85
N ARG A 99 11.41 -21.53 -6.65
CA ARG A 99 12.77 -21.94 -7.04
C ARG A 99 13.83 -21.00 -6.46
N PRO A 100 15.05 -21.47 -6.22
CA PRO A 100 16.07 -20.71 -5.52
C PRO A 100 16.72 -19.62 -6.37
N THR A 101 16.79 -19.77 -7.71
CA THR A 101 17.41 -18.78 -8.60
C THR A 101 16.35 -18.10 -9.47
N VAL A 102 16.67 -16.89 -9.92
CA VAL A 102 15.77 -16.04 -10.71
C VAL A 102 15.38 -16.72 -12.03
N LEU A 103 16.34 -17.31 -12.75
CA LEU A 103 16.04 -18.00 -14.01
C LEU A 103 15.25 -19.31 -13.77
N ASP A 104 15.62 -20.09 -12.75
CA ASP A 104 14.90 -21.33 -12.45
C ASP A 104 13.43 -21.04 -12.12
N ASP A 105 13.16 -19.97 -11.37
CA ASP A 105 11.81 -19.60 -10.99
C ASP A 105 11.01 -19.09 -12.20
N ALA A 106 11.55 -18.15 -12.97
CA ALA A 106 10.90 -17.62 -14.16
C ALA A 106 10.58 -18.71 -15.21
N SER A 107 11.43 -19.75 -15.32
CA SER A 107 11.26 -20.85 -16.27
C SER A 107 10.47 -22.05 -15.72
N TYR A 108 10.15 -22.06 -14.42
CA TYR A 108 9.58 -23.22 -13.74
C TYR A 108 8.26 -23.71 -14.33
N SER A 109 7.37 -22.79 -14.67
CA SER A 109 6.11 -23.12 -15.33
C SER A 109 6.35 -23.83 -16.67
N CYS A 110 7.26 -23.31 -17.49
CA CYS A 110 7.60 -23.91 -18.79
C CYS A 110 8.24 -25.29 -18.65
N LEU A 111 9.08 -25.48 -17.62
CA LEU A 111 9.65 -26.80 -17.30
C LEU A 111 8.56 -27.82 -16.93
N ASN A 112 7.57 -27.45 -16.11
CA ASN A 112 6.45 -28.32 -15.74
C ASN A 112 5.57 -28.73 -16.93
N TYR A 113 5.47 -27.87 -17.93
CA TYR A 113 4.79 -28.20 -19.20
C TYR A 113 5.67 -28.90 -20.21
N ALA A 114 6.90 -29.30 -19.81
CA ALA A 114 7.87 -29.99 -20.65
C ALA A 114 8.23 -29.27 -21.96
N PHE A 115 8.27 -27.94 -21.95
CA PHE A 115 8.76 -27.17 -23.09
C PHE A 115 10.28 -27.38 -23.24
N PRO A 116 10.79 -27.79 -24.40
CA PRO A 116 12.22 -28.00 -24.58
C PRO A 116 13.04 -26.72 -24.49
N ASP A 117 12.42 -25.58 -24.77
CA ASP A 117 12.99 -24.22 -24.74
C ASP A 117 12.68 -23.45 -23.46
N TYR A 118 12.39 -24.16 -22.35
CA TYR A 118 11.93 -23.55 -21.07
C TYR A 118 12.86 -22.48 -20.52
N LEU A 119 14.19 -22.68 -20.60
CA LEU A 119 15.17 -21.66 -20.13
C LEU A 119 15.15 -20.41 -21.00
N GLU A 120 14.99 -20.56 -22.31
CA GLU A 120 14.94 -19.42 -23.23
C GLU A 120 13.65 -18.60 -23.00
N ARG A 121 12.52 -19.27 -22.80
CA ARG A 121 11.25 -18.61 -22.40
C ARG A 121 11.39 -17.88 -21.08
N GLY A 122 12.08 -18.48 -20.09
CA GLY A 122 12.38 -17.83 -18.82
C GLY A 122 13.20 -16.55 -19.01
N ARG A 123 14.26 -16.59 -19.82
CA ARG A 123 15.09 -15.39 -20.12
C ARG A 123 14.29 -14.30 -20.82
N GLN A 124 13.46 -14.66 -21.81
CA GLN A 124 12.59 -13.71 -22.51
C GLN A 124 11.60 -13.05 -21.55
N ALA A 125 10.98 -13.82 -20.64
CA ALA A 125 10.07 -13.30 -19.63
C ALA A 125 10.79 -12.36 -18.63
N LEU A 126 12.00 -12.73 -18.19
CA LEU A 126 12.84 -11.86 -17.35
C LEU A 126 13.19 -10.55 -18.05
N SER A 127 13.58 -10.60 -19.33
CA SER A 127 13.87 -9.40 -20.12
C SER A 127 12.62 -8.51 -20.26
N GLN A 128 11.45 -9.09 -20.57
CA GLN A 128 10.16 -8.35 -20.65
C GLN A 128 9.81 -7.67 -19.33
N CYS A 129 10.14 -8.30 -18.19
CA CYS A 129 9.90 -7.75 -16.86
C CYS A 129 11.07 -6.87 -16.34
N GLY A 130 12.13 -6.66 -17.14
CA GLY A 130 13.27 -5.80 -16.79
C GLY A 130 14.16 -6.38 -15.68
N LEU A 131 14.29 -7.71 -15.65
CA LEU A 131 15.20 -8.47 -14.77
C LEU A 131 16.38 -9.09 -15.54
N GLU A 132 16.64 -8.63 -16.75
CA GLU A 132 17.79 -9.06 -17.56
C GLU A 132 19.12 -8.85 -16.82
N GLY A 133 20.00 -9.85 -16.89
CA GLY A 133 21.31 -9.83 -16.22
C GLY A 133 21.29 -10.29 -14.77
N ARG A 134 20.12 -10.77 -14.25
CA ARG A 134 19.96 -11.27 -12.89
C ARG A 134 19.69 -12.77 -12.81
N GLU A 135 19.84 -13.48 -13.90
CA GLU A 135 19.44 -14.88 -14.10
C GLU A 135 20.04 -15.82 -13.04
N GLU A 136 21.31 -15.56 -12.67
CA GLU A 136 22.09 -16.37 -11.71
C GLU A 136 21.94 -15.93 -10.26
N GLU A 137 21.21 -14.82 -10.00
CA GLU A 137 20.97 -14.34 -8.64
C GLU A 137 20.00 -15.28 -7.91
N TYR A 138 20.19 -15.38 -6.59
CA TYR A 138 19.20 -16.05 -5.74
C TYR A 138 18.00 -15.12 -5.50
N VAL A 139 16.80 -15.71 -5.44
CA VAL A 139 15.53 -14.94 -5.27
C VAL A 139 15.53 -14.07 -4.02
N TRP A 140 16.17 -14.49 -2.93
CA TRP A 140 16.28 -13.71 -1.69
C TRP A 140 17.28 -12.53 -1.76
N GLN A 141 18.01 -12.38 -2.86
CA GLN A 141 18.87 -11.21 -3.12
C GLN A 141 18.10 -10.07 -3.77
N LEU A 142 16.93 -10.37 -4.34
CA LEU A 142 16.07 -9.39 -4.98
C LEU A 142 15.45 -8.43 -3.95
N SER A 143 15.18 -7.20 -4.38
CA SER A 143 14.31 -6.29 -3.62
C SER A 143 12.85 -6.71 -3.76
N GLY A 144 11.97 -6.26 -2.84
CA GLY A 144 10.54 -6.58 -2.91
C GLY A 144 9.91 -6.28 -4.28
N GLY A 145 10.22 -5.11 -4.88
CA GLY A 145 9.74 -4.79 -6.23
C GLY A 145 10.29 -5.70 -7.32
N GLN A 146 11.55 -6.15 -7.20
CA GLN A 146 12.13 -7.12 -8.14
C GLN A 146 11.52 -8.50 -7.97
N THR A 147 11.15 -8.88 -6.76
CA THR A 147 10.46 -10.15 -6.48
C THR A 147 9.06 -10.17 -7.11
N HIS A 148 8.33 -9.04 -7.06
CA HIS A 148 7.09 -8.87 -7.81
C HIS A 148 7.26 -9.04 -9.32
N LEU A 149 8.30 -8.41 -9.90
CA LEU A 149 8.62 -8.57 -11.32
C LEU A 149 9.01 -10.00 -11.68
N LEU A 150 9.66 -10.74 -10.76
CA LEU A 150 9.95 -12.16 -10.95
C LEU A 150 8.67 -13.01 -10.97
N ALA A 151 7.74 -12.79 -10.04
CA ALA A 151 6.45 -13.48 -10.03
C ALA A 151 5.66 -13.22 -11.34
N LEU A 152 5.70 -11.96 -11.82
CA LEU A 152 5.11 -11.60 -13.11
C LEU A 152 5.82 -12.32 -14.28
N ALA A 153 7.17 -12.39 -14.27
CA ALA A 153 7.94 -13.10 -15.29
C ALA A 153 7.57 -14.60 -15.33
N GLY A 154 7.42 -15.24 -14.17
CA GLY A 154 6.93 -16.63 -14.08
C GLY A 154 5.55 -16.82 -14.70
N ALA A 155 4.62 -15.88 -14.48
CA ALA A 155 3.29 -15.92 -15.08
C ALA A 155 3.30 -15.67 -16.61
N VAL A 156 4.20 -14.81 -17.08
CA VAL A 156 4.32 -14.45 -18.51
C VAL A 156 5.05 -15.51 -19.32
N SER A 157 5.94 -16.31 -18.70
CA SER A 157 6.84 -17.25 -19.39
C SER A 157 6.11 -18.29 -20.26
N LEU A 158 4.90 -18.73 -19.86
CA LEU A 158 4.05 -19.61 -20.67
C LEU A 158 3.44 -18.93 -21.91
N GLY A 159 3.52 -17.59 -21.98
CA GLY A 159 2.95 -16.80 -23.07
C GLY A 159 1.41 -16.70 -23.05
N PRO A 160 0.75 -16.59 -21.88
CA PRO A 160 -0.71 -16.58 -21.80
C PRO A 160 -1.30 -15.41 -22.59
N ASP A 161 -2.55 -15.55 -23.02
CA ASP A 161 -3.29 -14.50 -23.74
C ASP A 161 -3.93 -13.50 -22.76
N ILE A 162 -4.22 -13.94 -21.52
CA ILE A 162 -4.82 -13.16 -20.45
C ILE A 162 -3.88 -13.18 -19.25
N LEU A 163 -3.67 -12.04 -18.61
CA LEU A 163 -2.95 -11.91 -17.35
C LEU A 163 -3.90 -11.32 -16.30
N ILE A 164 -4.02 -12.01 -15.18
CA ILE A 164 -4.79 -11.57 -14.01
C ILE A 164 -3.82 -11.24 -12.90
N LEU A 165 -3.95 -10.06 -12.30
CA LEU A 165 -3.11 -9.62 -11.19
C LEU A 165 -4.01 -9.16 -10.03
N ASP A 166 -3.79 -9.74 -8.86
CA ASP A 166 -4.54 -9.41 -7.66
C ASP A 166 -3.71 -8.43 -6.81
N GLU A 167 -4.07 -7.14 -6.84
CA GLU A 167 -3.38 -6.04 -6.16
C GLU A 167 -1.86 -5.97 -6.44
N PRO A 168 -1.45 -5.83 -7.73
CA PRO A 168 -0.06 -6.00 -8.16
C PRO A 168 0.94 -4.99 -7.59
N ILE A 169 0.48 -3.90 -7.00
CA ILE A 169 1.33 -2.84 -6.44
C ILE A 169 1.18 -2.69 -4.92
N ALA A 170 0.46 -3.61 -4.27
CA ALA A 170 0.37 -3.62 -2.82
C ALA A 170 1.77 -3.66 -2.19
N GLN A 171 2.03 -2.81 -1.20
CA GLN A 171 3.32 -2.71 -0.47
C GLN A 171 4.51 -2.19 -1.29
N LEU A 172 4.32 -1.74 -2.51
CA LEU A 172 5.39 -1.16 -3.31
C LEU A 172 5.49 0.35 -3.12
N ASP A 173 6.73 0.83 -3.19
CA ASP A 173 6.94 2.25 -3.38
C ASP A 173 6.50 2.69 -4.79
N PRO A 174 6.22 3.99 -5.01
CA PRO A 174 5.69 4.47 -6.30
C PRO A 174 6.57 4.14 -7.49
N MET A 175 7.89 4.13 -7.34
CA MET A 175 8.83 3.85 -8.44
C MET A 175 8.72 2.39 -8.91
N HIS A 176 8.58 1.44 -7.99
CA HIS A 176 8.38 0.04 -8.34
C HIS A 176 6.97 -0.23 -8.88
N ALA A 177 5.95 0.44 -8.33
CA ALA A 177 4.58 0.38 -8.82
C ALA A 177 4.49 0.86 -10.28
N ASP A 178 5.09 2.01 -10.60
CA ASP A 178 5.18 2.52 -11.97
C ASP A 178 5.80 1.51 -12.92
N ARG A 179 6.90 0.88 -12.51
CA ARG A 179 7.59 -0.09 -13.34
C ARG A 179 6.72 -1.31 -13.66
N ILE A 180 5.94 -1.81 -12.69
CA ILE A 180 4.99 -2.91 -12.93
C ILE A 180 3.95 -2.49 -13.97
N TYR A 181 3.30 -1.32 -13.79
CA TYR A 181 2.28 -0.86 -14.73
C TYR A 181 2.85 -0.57 -16.13
N GLU A 182 4.10 -0.10 -16.24
CA GLU A 182 4.78 0.04 -17.53
C GLU A 182 4.97 -1.32 -18.23
N VAL A 183 5.36 -2.36 -17.49
CA VAL A 183 5.45 -3.73 -18.03
C VAL A 183 4.07 -4.22 -18.49
N LEU A 184 3.03 -4.03 -17.67
CA LEU A 184 1.65 -4.42 -18.02
C LEU A 184 1.15 -3.67 -19.25
N ARG A 185 1.42 -2.36 -19.37
CA ARG A 185 1.09 -1.55 -20.55
C ARG A 185 1.77 -2.10 -21.79
N HIS A 186 3.05 -2.44 -21.70
CA HIS A 186 3.80 -3.01 -22.83
C HIS A 186 3.19 -4.36 -23.27
N LEU A 187 2.87 -5.24 -22.33
CA LEU A 187 2.21 -6.51 -22.61
C LEU A 187 0.81 -6.32 -23.24
N ASN A 188 0.04 -5.33 -22.77
CA ASN A 188 -1.26 -5.00 -23.37
C ASN A 188 -1.11 -4.46 -24.81
N GLN A 189 -0.10 -3.62 -25.07
CA GLN A 189 0.20 -3.13 -26.43
C GLN A 189 0.59 -4.27 -27.39
N GLN A 190 1.14 -5.38 -26.86
CA GLN A 190 1.39 -6.61 -27.62
C GLN A 190 0.12 -7.45 -27.85
N GLY A 191 -1.05 -6.98 -27.44
CA GLY A 191 -2.35 -7.64 -27.62
C GLY A 191 -2.78 -8.55 -26.49
N LYS A 192 -2.06 -8.60 -25.36
CA LYS A 192 -2.48 -9.34 -24.17
C LYS A 192 -3.67 -8.64 -23.50
N THR A 193 -4.61 -9.42 -23.00
CA THR A 193 -5.69 -8.93 -22.14
C THR A 193 -5.19 -8.88 -20.70
N ILE A 194 -5.31 -7.73 -20.05
CA ILE A 194 -4.87 -7.53 -18.68
C ILE A 194 -6.10 -7.30 -17.79
N ILE A 195 -6.18 -8.01 -16.68
CA ILE A 195 -7.23 -7.84 -15.65
C ILE A 195 -6.52 -7.59 -14.34
N VAL A 196 -6.72 -6.42 -13.72
CA VAL A 196 -6.14 -6.07 -12.43
C VAL A 196 -7.23 -5.84 -11.40
N ILE A 197 -7.09 -6.42 -10.20
CA ILE A 197 -7.81 -5.96 -9.02
C ILE A 197 -7.00 -4.80 -8.46
N GLU A 198 -7.59 -3.61 -8.38
CA GLU A 198 -6.86 -2.42 -7.99
C GLU A 198 -7.74 -1.44 -7.20
N HIS A 199 -7.12 -0.71 -6.28
CA HIS A 199 -7.76 0.32 -5.46
C HIS A 199 -7.20 1.73 -5.71
N HIS A 200 -6.04 1.82 -6.36
CA HIS A 200 -5.37 3.08 -6.69
C HIS A 200 -5.91 3.64 -8.01
N THR A 201 -6.89 4.55 -7.91
CA THR A 201 -7.60 5.09 -9.07
C THR A 201 -6.72 5.94 -10.00
N GLU A 202 -5.59 6.44 -9.52
CA GLU A 202 -4.58 7.11 -10.34
C GLU A 202 -3.98 6.15 -11.38
N TYR A 203 -3.62 4.92 -10.98
CA TYR A 203 -3.14 3.90 -11.91
C TYR A 203 -4.25 3.41 -12.84
N ILE A 204 -5.49 3.31 -12.34
CA ILE A 204 -6.65 2.99 -13.17
C ILE A 204 -6.84 4.05 -14.24
N ALA A 205 -6.78 5.34 -13.89
CA ALA A 205 -6.93 6.46 -14.84
C ALA A 205 -5.84 6.46 -15.93
N ASP A 206 -4.59 6.15 -15.54
CA ASP A 206 -3.42 6.23 -16.42
C ASP A 206 -3.27 5.01 -17.36
N TYR A 207 -3.74 3.83 -16.94
CA TYR A 207 -3.42 2.57 -17.63
C TYR A 207 -4.62 1.76 -18.09
N CYS A 208 -5.74 1.79 -17.38
CA CYS A 208 -6.87 0.91 -17.69
C CYS A 208 -7.80 1.51 -18.77
N LYS A 209 -8.35 0.65 -19.61
CA LYS A 209 -9.33 1.02 -20.65
C LYS A 209 -10.75 1.01 -20.11
N ASN A 210 -11.05 0.00 -19.29
CA ASN A 210 -12.37 -0.22 -18.70
C ASN A 210 -12.26 -0.48 -17.19
N VAL A 211 -13.33 -0.19 -16.48
CA VAL A 211 -13.49 -0.46 -15.05
C VAL A 211 -14.75 -1.28 -14.82
N LEU A 212 -14.62 -2.35 -14.03
CA LEU A 212 -15.70 -3.21 -13.58
C LEU A 212 -15.95 -2.94 -12.09
N LEU A 213 -17.11 -2.42 -11.72
CA LEU A 213 -17.52 -2.27 -10.33
C LEU A 213 -18.26 -3.49 -9.84
N MET A 214 -17.76 -4.09 -8.77
CA MET A 214 -18.41 -5.18 -8.03
C MET A 214 -18.90 -4.73 -6.66
N LYS A 215 -20.12 -5.14 -6.31
CA LYS A 215 -20.71 -4.92 -4.99
C LYS A 215 -21.53 -6.14 -4.57
N ASP A 216 -21.33 -6.62 -3.33
CA ASP A 216 -22.11 -7.71 -2.72
C ASP A 216 -22.23 -8.98 -3.59
N GLY A 217 -21.18 -9.31 -4.32
CA GLY A 217 -21.11 -10.47 -5.22
C GLY A 217 -21.74 -10.26 -6.58
N GLN A 218 -22.09 -9.04 -6.97
CA GLN A 218 -22.71 -8.70 -8.25
C GLN A 218 -21.88 -7.68 -9.02
N VAL A 219 -21.95 -7.73 -10.34
CA VAL A 219 -21.46 -6.66 -11.22
C VAL A 219 -22.50 -5.55 -11.23
N GLN A 220 -22.10 -4.35 -10.85
CA GLN A 220 -22.96 -3.17 -10.96
C GLN A 220 -22.92 -2.62 -12.39
N TRP A 221 -21.73 -2.44 -12.91
CA TRP A 221 -21.48 -2.00 -14.28
C TRP A 221 -20.04 -2.31 -14.71
N MET A 222 -19.82 -2.28 -16.01
CA MET A 222 -18.52 -2.19 -16.65
C MET A 222 -18.54 -1.03 -17.63
N LEU A 223 -17.70 -0.03 -17.42
CA LEU A 223 -17.68 1.23 -18.17
C LEU A 223 -16.26 1.57 -18.65
N PRO A 224 -16.12 2.34 -19.73
CA PRO A 224 -14.85 2.97 -20.07
C PRO A 224 -14.31 3.78 -18.90
N THR A 225 -12.99 3.74 -18.65
CA THR A 225 -12.36 4.33 -17.45
C THR A 225 -12.78 5.78 -17.24
N GLY A 226 -12.80 6.57 -18.31
CA GLY A 226 -13.19 7.97 -18.19
C GLY A 226 -14.67 8.19 -17.84
N GLU A 227 -15.58 7.25 -18.07
CA GLU A 227 -16.98 7.29 -17.64
C GLU A 227 -17.14 6.71 -16.23
N ALA A 228 -16.41 5.63 -15.95
CA ALA A 228 -16.41 4.97 -14.66
C ALA A 228 -15.98 5.92 -13.52
N LEU A 229 -14.90 6.68 -13.73
CA LEU A 229 -14.39 7.62 -12.73
C LEU A 229 -15.28 8.86 -12.53
N GLN A 230 -16.31 9.06 -13.37
CA GLN A 230 -17.36 10.07 -13.16
C GLN A 230 -18.42 9.63 -12.14
N GLN A 231 -18.53 8.32 -11.84
CA GLN A 231 -19.53 7.74 -10.95
C GLN A 231 -19.10 7.90 -9.49
N VAL A 232 -18.86 9.14 -9.05
CA VAL A 232 -18.25 9.46 -7.75
C VAL A 232 -19.04 8.82 -6.60
N GLU A 233 -20.36 9.03 -6.54
CA GLU A 233 -21.19 8.53 -5.43
C GLU A 233 -21.22 6.99 -5.35
N GLU A 234 -21.30 6.32 -6.51
CA GLU A 234 -21.34 4.85 -6.55
C GLU A 234 -19.98 4.24 -6.17
N LEU A 235 -18.89 4.84 -6.61
CA LEU A 235 -17.54 4.43 -6.25
C LEU A 235 -17.29 4.65 -4.75
N GLU A 236 -17.62 5.82 -4.22
CA GLU A 236 -17.46 6.13 -2.79
C GLU A 236 -18.33 5.23 -1.90
N ALA A 237 -19.55 4.90 -2.34
CA ALA A 237 -20.41 3.91 -1.65
C ALA A 237 -19.79 2.50 -1.62
N CYS A 238 -18.82 2.23 -2.48
CA CYS A 238 -18.00 1.01 -2.50
C CYS A 238 -16.60 1.22 -1.92
N ASN A 239 -16.35 2.31 -1.20
CA ASN A 239 -15.05 2.71 -0.64
C ASN A 239 -13.92 2.80 -1.71
N ILE A 240 -14.30 3.07 -2.95
CA ILE A 240 -13.37 3.39 -4.04
C ILE A 240 -13.43 4.90 -4.26
N PHE A 241 -12.31 5.56 -4.13
CA PHE A 241 -12.26 7.01 -4.25
C PHE A 241 -11.67 7.38 -5.62
N PRO A 242 -12.43 8.11 -6.46
CA PRO A 242 -11.89 8.63 -7.71
C PRO A 242 -10.62 9.45 -7.51
N PRO A 243 -9.85 9.78 -8.56
CA PRO A 243 -8.69 10.68 -8.45
C PRO A 243 -9.02 11.94 -7.65
N GLN A 244 -8.09 12.45 -6.87
CA GLN A 244 -8.36 13.60 -5.98
C GLN A 244 -8.82 14.84 -6.75
N VAL A 245 -8.35 15.02 -7.98
CA VAL A 245 -8.80 16.10 -8.87
C VAL A 245 -10.28 15.93 -9.25
N THR A 246 -10.74 14.69 -9.46
CA THR A 246 -12.15 14.37 -9.75
C THR A 246 -13.02 14.69 -8.53
N GLN A 247 -12.60 14.23 -7.34
CA GLN A 247 -13.30 14.49 -6.09
C GLN A 247 -13.40 16.00 -5.80
N ALA A 248 -12.31 16.76 -6.02
CA ALA A 248 -12.29 18.20 -5.84
C ALA A 248 -13.26 18.92 -6.81
N ALA A 249 -13.26 18.51 -8.07
CA ALA A 249 -14.19 19.08 -9.07
C ALA A 249 -15.64 18.74 -8.76
N TYR A 250 -15.92 17.48 -8.35
CA TYR A 250 -17.26 17.05 -7.92
C TYR A 250 -17.77 17.91 -6.75
N ARG A 251 -16.93 18.12 -5.75
CA ARG A 251 -17.26 18.94 -4.58
C ARG A 251 -17.54 20.39 -4.96
N LEU A 252 -16.64 21.04 -5.71
CA LEU A 252 -16.83 22.43 -6.17
C LEU A 252 -18.09 22.59 -7.02
N LYS A 253 -18.42 21.57 -7.85
CA LYS A 253 -19.66 21.55 -8.63
C LYS A 253 -20.89 21.43 -7.73
N SER A 254 -20.86 20.56 -6.71
CA SER A 254 -21.97 20.38 -5.76
C SER A 254 -22.21 21.61 -4.87
N GLU A 255 -21.14 22.36 -4.54
CA GLU A 255 -21.20 23.62 -3.80
C GLU A 255 -21.60 24.83 -4.69
N GLY A 256 -21.75 24.63 -6.01
CA GLY A 256 -22.12 25.69 -6.97
C GLY A 256 -20.95 26.58 -7.40
N ASN A 257 -19.73 26.28 -6.93
CA ASN A 257 -18.53 27.07 -7.23
C ASN A 257 -17.94 26.77 -8.62
N LEU A 258 -18.30 25.62 -9.21
CA LEU A 258 -17.83 25.19 -10.52
C LEU A 258 -19.04 24.90 -11.43
N THR A 259 -19.27 25.74 -12.43
CA THR A 259 -20.40 25.65 -13.38
C THR A 259 -19.89 25.38 -14.80
N GLY A 260 -20.74 24.80 -15.66
CA GLY A 260 -20.43 24.63 -17.09
C GLY A 260 -19.49 23.46 -17.39
N LEU A 261 -19.23 22.56 -16.46
CA LEU A 261 -18.48 21.33 -16.69
C LEU A 261 -19.44 20.19 -17.07
N ASP A 262 -19.34 19.73 -18.32
CA ASP A 262 -20.07 18.54 -18.80
C ASP A 262 -19.46 17.25 -18.22
N ARG A 263 -18.14 17.25 -17.98
CA ARG A 263 -17.38 16.10 -17.48
C ARG A 263 -16.38 16.54 -16.40
N LEU A 264 -16.28 15.75 -15.31
CA LEU A 264 -15.29 15.98 -14.27
C LEU A 264 -13.87 15.63 -14.78
N PRO A 265 -12.83 16.38 -14.40
CA PRO A 265 -11.45 16.04 -14.73
C PRO A 265 -11.02 14.77 -14.01
N THR A 266 -10.26 13.91 -14.68
CA THR A 266 -9.72 12.65 -14.12
C THR A 266 -8.20 12.67 -13.99
N THR A 267 -7.55 13.72 -14.52
CA THR A 267 -6.10 13.93 -14.43
C THR A 267 -5.80 15.37 -14.02
N VAL A 268 -4.58 15.61 -13.53
CA VAL A 268 -4.12 16.98 -13.19
C VAL A 268 -4.18 17.93 -14.39
N ASP A 269 -3.87 17.45 -15.59
CA ASP A 269 -3.89 18.30 -16.79
C ASP A 269 -5.31 18.67 -17.22
N GLU A 270 -6.27 17.77 -17.11
CA GLU A 270 -7.70 18.07 -17.28
C GLU A 270 -8.17 19.05 -16.18
N GLY A 271 -7.71 18.85 -14.94
CA GLY A 271 -8.01 19.74 -13.80
C GLY A 271 -7.53 21.16 -14.01
N LYS A 272 -6.32 21.37 -14.56
CA LYS A 272 -5.82 22.72 -14.92
C LYS A 272 -6.79 23.47 -15.83
N GLN A 273 -7.35 22.76 -16.81
CA GLN A 273 -8.31 23.37 -17.74
C GLN A 273 -9.65 23.64 -17.06
N ALA A 274 -10.13 22.69 -16.26
CA ALA A 274 -11.40 22.79 -15.55
C ALA A 274 -11.44 23.93 -14.52
N PHE A 275 -10.34 24.15 -13.80
CA PHE A 275 -10.23 25.17 -12.75
C PHE A 275 -9.68 26.51 -13.24
N ALA A 276 -9.23 26.62 -14.50
CA ALA A 276 -8.59 27.83 -15.04
C ALA A 276 -9.45 29.09 -14.99
N SER A 277 -10.78 28.96 -15.03
CA SER A 277 -11.73 30.08 -14.96
C SER A 277 -12.07 30.54 -13.55
N LEU A 278 -11.63 29.81 -12.53
CA LEU A 278 -11.94 30.07 -11.13
C LEU A 278 -10.86 30.98 -10.49
N SER A 279 -11.26 31.85 -9.58
CA SER A 279 -10.33 32.63 -8.77
C SER A 279 -9.75 31.73 -7.68
N PHE A 280 -8.44 31.46 -7.73
CA PHE A 280 -7.73 30.62 -6.78
C PHE A 280 -6.95 31.47 -5.76
N HIS A 281 -7.32 31.36 -4.50
CA HIS A 281 -6.73 32.09 -3.38
C HIS A 281 -6.00 31.14 -2.44
N PRO A 282 -4.65 30.98 -2.54
CA PRO A 282 -3.93 30.05 -1.69
C PRO A 282 -4.14 30.36 -0.21
N ALA A 283 -4.47 29.33 0.57
CA ALA A 283 -4.52 29.45 2.02
C ALA A 283 -3.13 29.78 2.60
N PRO A 284 -3.06 30.47 3.74
CA PRO A 284 -1.79 30.70 4.43
C PRO A 284 -1.14 29.37 4.84
N PRO A 285 0.20 29.31 4.91
CA PRO A 285 0.90 28.13 5.38
C PRO A 285 0.40 27.70 6.76
N ARG A 286 0.30 26.40 6.99
CA ARG A 286 -0.05 25.86 8.32
C ARG A 286 0.95 26.37 9.36
N SER A 287 0.45 26.82 10.52
CA SER A 287 1.32 27.11 11.67
C SER A 287 1.96 25.80 12.15
N LYS A 288 3.27 25.81 12.31
CA LYS A 288 4.02 24.62 12.79
C LYS A 288 4.34 24.82 14.26
N PRO A 289 4.24 23.75 15.08
CA PRO A 289 4.79 23.81 16.41
C PRO A 289 6.31 24.05 16.31
N GLU A 290 6.85 24.90 17.16
CA GLU A 290 8.31 25.02 17.30
C GLU A 290 8.84 23.73 17.92
N PRO A 291 9.86 23.09 17.31
CA PRO A 291 10.48 21.90 17.88
C PRO A 291 11.11 22.24 19.24
N GLY A 292 11.04 21.31 20.19
CA GLY A 292 11.72 21.46 21.47
C GLY A 292 13.25 21.63 21.30
N GLU A 293 13.88 22.37 22.17
CA GLU A 293 15.33 22.62 22.10
C GLU A 293 16.17 21.35 22.29
N GLU A 294 15.69 20.39 23.09
CA GLU A 294 16.41 19.15 23.39
C GLU A 294 16.01 18.02 22.41
N PRO A 295 16.99 17.29 21.85
CA PRO A 295 16.69 16.14 21.01
C PRO A 295 16.07 15.00 21.84
N ALA A 296 14.95 14.45 21.33
CA ALA A 296 14.36 13.21 21.86
C ALA A 296 15.19 11.99 21.44
N VAL A 297 15.72 12.01 20.20
CA VAL A 297 16.63 10.98 19.67
C VAL A 297 17.78 11.68 18.97
N ALA A 298 19.01 11.21 19.21
CA ALA A 298 20.17 11.66 18.45
C ALA A 298 21.03 10.48 17.99
N PHE A 299 21.39 10.50 16.70
CA PHE A 299 22.35 9.60 16.07
C PHE A 299 23.63 10.38 15.81
N SER A 300 24.77 9.92 16.32
CA SER A 300 26.07 10.56 16.13
C SER A 300 27.06 9.58 15.51
N ASN A 301 27.44 9.83 14.25
CA ASN A 301 28.40 9.02 13.48
C ASN A 301 28.08 7.53 13.47
N VAL A 302 26.80 7.17 13.33
CA VAL A 302 26.33 5.78 13.42
C VAL A 302 26.73 4.99 12.19
N GLU A 303 27.38 3.84 12.43
CA GLU A 303 27.68 2.84 11.42
C GLU A 303 26.98 1.52 11.71
N LEU A 304 26.37 0.92 10.71
CA LEU A 304 25.71 -0.38 10.80
C LEU A 304 25.88 -1.16 9.50
N SER A 305 26.19 -2.44 9.61
CA SER A 305 26.14 -3.38 8.48
C SER A 305 25.64 -4.74 8.93
N TYR A 306 24.86 -5.40 8.08
CA TYR A 306 24.43 -6.78 8.28
C TYR A 306 25.50 -7.75 7.75
N ARG A 307 25.64 -8.90 8.43
CA ARG A 307 26.48 -9.99 7.93
C ARG A 307 25.80 -10.62 6.71
N SER A 308 26.53 -10.74 5.61
CA SER A 308 26.07 -11.51 4.47
C SER A 308 26.38 -13.00 4.70
N VAL A 309 25.50 -13.89 4.24
CA VAL A 309 25.72 -15.35 4.29
C VAL A 309 26.82 -15.79 3.32
N LYS A 310 26.95 -15.07 2.21
CA LYS A 310 27.98 -15.30 1.18
C LYS A 310 28.47 -13.97 0.65
N GLY A 311 29.57 -13.44 1.12
CA GLY A 311 30.20 -12.25 0.56
C GLY A 311 30.47 -11.12 1.57
N GLU A 312 30.72 -9.92 1.06
CA GLU A 312 31.01 -8.75 1.87
C GLU A 312 29.81 -8.30 2.72
N PRO A 313 30.03 -7.72 3.92
CA PRO A 313 28.95 -7.21 4.77
C PRO A 313 28.16 -6.13 4.02
N ARG A 314 26.83 -6.23 4.04
CA ARG A 314 25.95 -5.21 3.48
C ARG A 314 25.88 -4.03 4.44
N THR A 315 26.54 -2.93 4.11
CA THR A 315 26.49 -1.68 4.88
C THR A 315 25.10 -1.04 4.70
N VAL A 316 24.47 -0.71 5.83
CA VAL A 316 23.18 0.01 5.85
C VAL A 316 23.40 1.47 6.18
N PHE A 317 24.18 1.77 7.22
CA PHE A 317 24.51 3.14 7.60
C PHE A 317 26.02 3.33 7.66
N GLN A 318 26.47 4.48 7.15
CA GLN A 318 27.84 4.91 7.22
C GLN A 318 27.88 6.39 7.62
N ASN A 319 28.38 6.66 8.83
CA ASN A 319 28.45 8.00 9.40
C ASN A 319 27.09 8.73 9.43
N LEU A 320 26.03 8.03 9.88
CA LEU A 320 24.69 8.61 9.99
C LEU A 320 24.63 9.59 11.17
N ASN A 321 24.22 10.82 10.89
CA ASN A 321 23.92 11.86 11.87
C ASN A 321 22.48 12.32 11.66
N LEU A 322 21.67 12.32 12.73
CA LEU A 322 20.27 12.73 12.70
C LEU A 322 19.82 13.07 14.11
N GLU A 323 19.09 14.16 14.26
CA GLU A 323 18.43 14.53 15.51
C GLU A 323 16.93 14.68 15.30
N LEU A 324 16.13 14.12 16.22
CA LEU A 324 14.69 14.24 16.27
C LEU A 324 14.32 14.90 17.60
N HIS A 325 13.53 15.97 17.56
CA HIS A 325 13.25 16.78 18.74
C HIS A 325 11.96 16.38 19.44
N ARG A 326 11.81 16.80 20.69
CA ARG A 326 10.59 16.58 21.47
C ARG A 326 9.41 17.34 20.84
N GLY A 327 8.25 16.71 20.81
CA GLY A 327 7.04 17.31 20.28
C GLY A 327 6.90 17.19 18.75
N GLU A 328 7.93 16.73 18.03
CA GLU A 328 7.88 16.59 16.58
C GLU A 328 7.09 15.35 16.15
N LYS A 329 6.36 15.51 15.05
CA LYS A 329 5.78 14.43 14.25
C LYS A 329 6.58 14.29 12.96
N VAL A 330 7.44 13.29 12.94
CA VAL A 330 8.40 13.07 11.86
C VAL A 330 7.92 11.95 10.96
N ALA A 331 7.84 12.22 9.65
CA ALA A 331 7.71 11.19 8.64
C ALA A 331 9.10 10.79 8.14
N LEU A 332 9.43 9.52 8.25
CA LEU A 332 10.64 8.91 7.70
C LEU A 332 10.28 8.25 6.37
N ILE A 333 10.67 8.88 5.27
CA ILE A 333 10.36 8.41 3.92
C ILE A 333 11.60 7.96 3.17
N GLY A 334 11.42 7.13 2.15
CA GLY A 334 12.51 6.58 1.33
C GLY A 334 12.11 5.28 0.68
N SER A 335 12.83 4.88 -0.36
CA SER A 335 12.61 3.61 -1.05
C SER A 335 12.72 2.39 -0.14
N ASN A 336 12.19 1.26 -0.58
CA ASN A 336 12.36 0.00 0.12
C ASN A 336 13.85 -0.35 0.24
N GLY A 337 14.26 -0.76 1.43
CA GLY A 337 15.68 -1.02 1.73
C GLY A 337 16.54 0.22 2.04
N ALA A 338 15.98 1.44 2.08
CA ALA A 338 16.72 2.65 2.44
C ALA A 338 17.23 2.69 3.89
N GLY A 339 16.71 1.80 4.77
CA GLY A 339 17.12 1.68 6.17
C GLY A 339 16.10 2.19 7.19
N LYS A 340 14.86 2.52 6.80
CA LYS A 340 13.82 3.06 7.68
C LYS A 340 13.57 2.18 8.92
N SER A 341 13.19 0.93 8.73
CA SER A 341 12.95 -0.03 9.83
C SER A 341 14.22 -0.33 10.63
N THR A 342 15.38 -0.32 9.98
CA THR A 342 16.69 -0.47 10.65
C THR A 342 16.96 0.70 11.60
N LEU A 343 16.66 1.93 11.17
CA LEU A 343 16.78 3.12 11.99
C LEU A 343 15.89 3.03 13.25
N MET A 344 14.63 2.62 13.06
CA MET A 344 13.70 2.42 14.17
C MET A 344 14.17 1.33 15.13
N LYS A 345 14.70 0.20 14.64
CA LYS A 345 15.26 -0.88 15.47
C LYS A 345 16.47 -0.43 16.28
N LEU A 346 17.27 0.51 15.77
CA LEU A 346 18.34 1.15 16.55
C LEU A 346 17.77 2.00 17.69
N MET A 347 16.70 2.78 17.46
CA MET A 347 16.07 3.63 18.48
C MET A 347 15.53 2.82 19.67
N VAL A 348 14.93 1.65 19.41
CA VAL A 348 14.39 0.78 20.46
C VAL A 348 15.43 -0.19 21.06
N GLY A 349 16.68 -0.11 20.61
CA GLY A 349 17.76 -0.97 21.11
C GLY A 349 17.69 -2.43 20.67
N LEU A 350 16.88 -2.78 19.67
CA LEU A 350 16.86 -4.12 19.05
C LEU A 350 18.11 -4.38 18.19
N LEU A 351 18.71 -3.31 17.67
CA LEU A 351 19.99 -3.34 16.98
C LEU A 351 20.99 -2.46 17.70
N ARG A 352 22.28 -2.77 17.55
CA ARG A 352 23.39 -1.98 18.08
C ARG A 352 24.25 -1.48 16.92
N PRO A 353 24.66 -0.21 16.95
CA PRO A 353 25.59 0.30 15.95
C PRO A 353 26.96 -0.36 16.10
N LYS A 354 27.69 -0.51 15.00
CA LYS A 354 29.10 -0.97 15.02
C LYS A 354 30.03 0.12 15.50
N ALA A 355 29.71 1.37 15.18
CA ALA A 355 30.41 2.56 15.61
C ALA A 355 29.41 3.71 15.75
N GLY A 356 29.79 4.76 16.48
CA GLY A 356 28.94 5.89 16.79
C GLY A 356 28.01 5.62 17.99
N THR A 357 27.12 6.53 18.25
CA THR A 357 26.20 6.47 19.40
C THR A 357 24.77 6.81 19.01
N VAL A 358 23.82 6.13 19.67
CA VAL A 358 22.40 6.49 19.64
C VAL A 358 22.01 6.89 21.05
N SER A 359 21.34 8.01 21.21
CA SER A 359 20.86 8.49 22.53
C SER A 359 19.37 8.79 22.49
N LEU A 360 18.71 8.55 23.62
CA LEU A 360 17.33 8.92 23.89
C LEU A 360 17.31 9.94 25.04
N PHE A 361 16.66 11.08 24.81
CA PHE A 361 16.55 12.17 25.78
C PHE A 361 17.91 12.54 26.43
N GLY A 362 18.94 12.65 25.58
CA GLY A 362 20.31 12.98 25.98
C GLY A 362 21.12 11.82 26.61
N SER A 363 20.49 10.66 26.88
CA SER A 363 21.17 9.49 27.48
C SER A 363 21.52 8.46 26.41
N PRO A 364 22.79 8.05 26.26
CA PRO A 364 23.18 6.99 25.34
C PRO A 364 22.42 5.69 25.65
N ILE A 365 21.95 5.02 24.58
CA ILE A 365 21.29 3.72 24.69
C ILE A 365 22.29 2.67 25.19
N GLY A 366 23.53 2.68 24.67
CA GLY A 366 24.58 1.74 25.06
C GLY A 366 24.12 0.29 24.95
N ASP A 367 24.43 -0.50 26.00
CA ASP A 367 24.04 -1.92 26.10
C ASP A 367 22.73 -2.14 26.87
N LYS A 368 21.96 -1.08 27.14
CA LYS A 368 20.68 -1.20 27.83
C LYS A 368 19.75 -2.15 27.06
N PRO A 369 19.11 -3.11 27.72
CA PRO A 369 18.17 -4.01 27.04
C PRO A 369 16.93 -3.25 26.58
N ALA A 370 16.26 -3.75 25.53
CA ALA A 370 15.06 -3.13 24.96
C ALA A 370 13.93 -2.97 26.00
N GLU A 371 13.84 -3.88 26.97
CA GLU A 371 12.86 -3.82 28.06
C GLU A 371 13.03 -2.57 28.91
N GLU A 372 14.25 -2.13 29.16
CA GLU A 372 14.52 -0.91 29.93
C GLU A 372 14.16 0.34 29.13
N LEU A 373 14.44 0.32 27.82
CA LEU A 373 14.15 1.42 26.90
C LEU A 373 12.66 1.59 26.58
N SER A 374 11.85 0.53 26.73
CA SER A 374 10.44 0.51 26.32
C SER A 374 9.51 1.45 27.11
N ARG A 375 9.99 2.07 28.21
CA ARG A 375 9.29 3.20 28.85
C ARG A 375 9.49 4.52 28.13
N GLN A 376 10.58 4.64 27.39
CA GLN A 376 10.96 5.86 26.69
C GLN A 376 10.52 5.82 25.23
N VAL A 377 10.63 4.65 24.60
CA VAL A 377 10.35 4.46 23.16
C VAL A 377 9.62 3.14 22.92
N SER A 378 8.60 3.18 22.08
CA SER A 378 7.83 2.00 21.64
C SER A 378 7.82 1.91 20.12
N LEU A 379 7.85 0.69 19.59
CA LEU A 379 7.78 0.39 18.15
C LEU A 379 6.55 -0.45 17.86
N VAL A 380 5.72 0.05 16.94
CA VAL A 380 4.62 -0.71 16.34
C VAL A 380 5.11 -1.24 14.98
N TYR A 381 5.08 -2.56 14.84
CA TYR A 381 5.60 -3.24 13.65
C TYR A 381 4.70 -3.08 12.42
N GLN A 382 5.31 -3.24 11.24
CA GLN A 382 4.60 -3.26 9.97
C GLN A 382 3.59 -4.40 9.91
N ASN A 383 3.95 -5.62 10.33
CA ASN A 383 3.01 -6.72 10.50
C ASN A 383 2.38 -6.64 11.90
N PRO A 384 1.07 -6.31 12.03
CA PRO A 384 0.42 -6.21 13.33
C PRO A 384 0.36 -7.53 14.09
N GLU A 385 0.42 -8.69 13.42
CA GLU A 385 0.40 -10.02 14.06
C GLU A 385 1.57 -10.22 15.01
N GLU A 386 2.73 -9.59 14.73
CA GLU A 386 3.92 -9.67 15.58
C GLU A 386 3.72 -9.00 16.95
N MET A 387 2.65 -8.21 17.13
CA MET A 387 2.32 -7.56 18.39
C MET A 387 1.46 -8.42 19.33
N PHE A 388 0.85 -9.51 18.82
CA PHE A 388 -0.08 -10.35 19.59
C PHE A 388 0.62 -11.57 20.18
N ILE A 389 0.69 -11.64 21.52
CA ILE A 389 1.36 -12.71 22.27
C ILE A 389 0.42 -13.42 23.25
N GLN A 390 -0.77 -12.87 23.49
CA GLN A 390 -1.79 -13.39 24.39
C GLN A 390 -2.99 -13.92 23.60
N ASP A 391 -3.95 -14.53 24.30
CA ASP A 391 -5.15 -15.13 23.71
C ASP A 391 -6.31 -14.13 23.54
N SER A 392 -6.09 -12.86 23.92
CA SER A 392 -7.09 -11.80 23.75
C SER A 392 -6.45 -10.42 23.65
N ILE A 393 -7.11 -9.51 22.91
CA ILE A 393 -6.67 -8.12 22.75
C ILE A 393 -6.51 -7.42 24.11
N GLN A 394 -7.48 -7.63 25.01
CA GLN A 394 -7.42 -7.05 26.35
C GLN A 394 -6.18 -7.51 27.11
N ALA A 395 -5.82 -8.79 27.00
CA ALA A 395 -4.64 -9.33 27.64
C ALA A 395 -3.35 -8.82 27.00
N ASP A 396 -3.30 -8.66 25.68
CA ASP A 396 -2.16 -8.08 24.96
C ASP A 396 -1.91 -6.61 25.37
N ILE A 397 -2.97 -5.78 25.36
CA ILE A 397 -2.86 -4.37 25.77
C ILE A 397 -2.40 -4.26 27.25
N ALA A 398 -2.92 -5.12 28.12
CA ALA A 398 -2.59 -5.13 29.55
C ALA A 398 -1.21 -5.69 29.85
N TYR A 399 -0.64 -6.53 28.96
CA TYR A 399 0.54 -7.37 29.26
C TYR A 399 1.72 -6.57 29.78
N ALA A 400 2.18 -5.58 29.03
CA ALA A 400 3.36 -4.80 29.39
C ALA A 400 3.15 -4.01 30.69
N MET A 401 1.98 -3.45 30.90
CA MET A 401 1.62 -2.72 32.14
C MET A 401 1.61 -3.64 33.36
N ARG A 402 1.03 -4.85 33.22
CA ARG A 402 0.99 -5.87 34.28
C ARG A 402 2.39 -6.33 34.69
N VAL A 403 3.22 -6.71 33.70
CA VAL A 403 4.59 -7.19 33.94
C VAL A 403 5.44 -6.12 34.64
N ARG A 404 5.15 -4.86 34.38
CA ARG A 404 5.86 -3.72 35.02
C ARG A 404 5.28 -3.26 36.33
N GLY A 405 4.19 -3.89 36.81
CA GLY A 405 3.55 -3.59 38.07
C GLY A 405 2.84 -2.24 38.12
N GLU A 406 2.37 -1.73 36.99
CA GLU A 406 1.55 -0.51 36.93
C GLU A 406 0.24 -0.75 37.69
N LYS A 407 -0.09 0.16 38.63
CA LYS A 407 -1.22 -0.03 39.56
C LYS A 407 -2.58 0.19 38.89
N ASP A 408 -2.66 0.99 37.85
CA ASP A 408 -3.85 1.43 37.13
C ASP A 408 -4.06 0.71 35.79
N TRP A 409 -3.39 -0.42 35.58
CA TRP A 409 -3.40 -1.13 34.29
C TRP A 409 -4.81 -1.53 33.82
N GLN A 410 -5.73 -1.90 34.75
CA GLN A 410 -7.10 -2.28 34.38
C GLN A 410 -7.85 -1.08 33.77
N GLU A 411 -7.79 0.07 34.43
CA GLU A 411 -8.47 1.28 33.99
C GLU A 411 -7.87 1.80 32.68
N ARG A 412 -6.55 1.80 32.57
CA ARG A 412 -5.88 2.19 31.30
C ARG A 412 -6.20 1.24 30.16
N THR A 413 -6.26 -0.07 30.42
CA THR A 413 -6.67 -1.04 29.40
C THR A 413 -8.10 -0.77 28.92
N ARG A 414 -9.03 -0.48 29.83
CA ARG A 414 -10.42 -0.13 29.49
C ARG A 414 -10.47 1.12 28.62
N GLN A 415 -9.76 2.19 29.01
CA GLN A 415 -9.69 3.44 28.27
C GLN A 415 -9.10 3.26 26.85
N LEU A 416 -8.06 2.43 26.72
CA LEU A 416 -7.45 2.11 25.43
C LEU A 416 -8.43 1.32 24.53
N LEU A 417 -9.11 0.33 25.08
CA LEU A 417 -10.13 -0.44 24.33
C LEU A 417 -11.25 0.47 23.83
N GLU A 418 -11.74 1.39 24.64
CA GLU A 418 -12.75 2.37 24.25
C GLU A 418 -12.24 3.33 23.17
N ARG A 419 -11.07 3.94 23.38
CA ARG A 419 -10.45 4.92 22.47
C ARG A 419 -10.17 4.34 21.07
N PHE A 420 -9.74 3.08 21.02
CA PHE A 420 -9.45 2.37 19.77
C PHE A 420 -10.66 1.61 19.21
N ARG A 421 -11.86 1.77 19.79
CA ARG A 421 -13.09 1.09 19.38
C ARG A 421 -12.92 -0.44 19.33
N LEU A 422 -12.32 -1.00 20.38
CA LEU A 422 -12.01 -2.43 20.52
C LEU A 422 -12.81 -3.12 21.64
N THR A 423 -13.70 -2.41 22.32
CA THR A 423 -14.41 -2.90 23.51
C THR A 423 -15.17 -4.21 23.23
N GLU A 424 -15.88 -4.28 22.12
CA GLU A 424 -16.64 -5.49 21.73
C GLU A 424 -15.72 -6.66 21.30
N LEU A 425 -14.48 -6.35 20.97
CA LEU A 425 -13.47 -7.31 20.51
C LEU A 425 -12.48 -7.70 21.61
N ALA A 426 -12.63 -7.17 22.82
CA ALA A 426 -11.65 -7.27 23.91
C ALA A 426 -11.22 -8.71 24.23
N GLN A 427 -12.17 -9.67 24.12
CA GLN A 427 -11.94 -11.10 24.42
C GLN A 427 -11.54 -11.92 23.19
N ARG A 428 -11.41 -11.31 22.01
CA ARG A 428 -11.00 -12.03 20.81
C ARG A 428 -9.48 -12.10 20.71
N ASP A 429 -8.99 -13.20 20.11
CA ASP A 429 -7.60 -13.31 19.71
C ASP A 429 -7.32 -12.30 18.59
N GLY A 430 -6.30 -11.46 18.78
CA GLY A 430 -5.91 -10.42 17.84
C GLY A 430 -5.55 -10.97 16.45
N ARG A 431 -4.99 -12.16 16.38
CA ARG A 431 -4.57 -12.83 15.13
C ARG A 431 -5.73 -13.28 14.25
N LEU A 432 -6.95 -13.33 14.80
CA LEU A 432 -8.17 -13.77 14.09
C LEU A 432 -9.06 -12.59 13.65
N MET A 433 -8.53 -11.37 13.69
CA MET A 433 -9.28 -10.16 13.36
C MET A 433 -9.02 -9.67 11.94
N SER A 434 -9.85 -8.71 11.48
CA SER A 434 -9.57 -8.02 10.22
C SER A 434 -8.31 -7.15 10.33
N GLY A 435 -7.64 -6.88 9.19
CA GLY A 435 -6.42 -6.09 9.17
C GLY A 435 -6.54 -4.72 9.86
N GLY A 436 -7.65 -4.00 9.67
CA GLY A 436 -7.90 -2.74 10.34
C GLY A 436 -8.09 -2.87 11.85
N GLN A 437 -8.79 -3.93 12.30
CA GLN A 437 -8.95 -4.22 13.72
C GLN A 437 -7.61 -4.59 14.36
N MET A 438 -6.80 -5.44 13.70
CA MET A 438 -5.46 -5.78 14.13
C MET A 438 -4.58 -4.53 14.25
N ARG A 439 -4.65 -3.63 13.27
CA ARG A 439 -3.87 -2.39 13.27
C ARG A 439 -4.25 -1.47 14.45
N ARG A 440 -5.55 -1.28 14.73
CA ARG A 440 -5.98 -0.51 15.90
C ARG A 440 -5.50 -1.14 17.21
N ALA A 441 -5.58 -2.48 17.33
CA ALA A 441 -5.09 -3.19 18.51
C ALA A 441 -3.57 -3.06 18.68
N SER A 442 -2.79 -3.18 17.60
CA SER A 442 -1.33 -2.99 17.65
C SER A 442 -0.93 -1.57 18.08
N LEU A 443 -1.66 -0.55 17.63
CA LEU A 443 -1.48 0.83 18.08
C LEU A 443 -1.79 0.97 19.58
N ALA A 444 -2.89 0.38 20.07
CA ALA A 444 -3.25 0.40 21.49
C ALA A 444 -2.17 -0.28 22.36
N ILE A 445 -1.62 -1.41 21.90
CA ILE A 445 -0.49 -2.09 22.56
C ILE A 445 0.74 -1.17 22.58
N GLY A 446 1.07 -0.54 21.46
CA GLY A 446 2.24 0.33 21.33
C GLY A 446 2.24 1.51 22.30
N ILE A 447 1.08 2.08 22.63
CA ILE A 447 0.95 3.22 23.55
C ILE A 447 0.63 2.83 24.99
N ALA A 448 0.41 1.54 25.27
CA ALA A 448 -0.03 1.09 26.60
C ALA A 448 0.89 1.57 27.74
N LEU A 449 2.19 1.64 27.51
CA LEU A 449 3.18 2.14 28.48
C LEU A 449 3.35 3.66 28.50
N ASN A 450 2.58 4.40 27.69
CA ASN A 450 2.71 5.85 27.53
C ASN A 450 4.16 6.28 27.20
N PRO A 451 4.75 5.77 26.11
CA PRO A 451 6.14 6.05 25.76
C PRO A 451 6.33 7.53 25.39
N GLY A 452 7.51 8.08 25.69
CA GLY A 452 7.87 9.44 25.29
C GLY A 452 8.05 9.58 23.77
N ILE A 453 8.38 8.47 23.08
CA ILE A 453 8.55 8.40 21.61
C ILE A 453 7.77 7.18 21.10
N LEU A 454 6.89 7.41 20.13
CA LEU A 454 6.20 6.33 19.40
C LEU A 454 6.77 6.19 17.99
N LEU A 455 7.18 4.99 17.63
CA LEU A 455 7.66 4.63 16.31
C LEU A 455 6.60 3.74 15.62
N LEU A 456 6.22 4.10 14.41
CA LEU A 456 5.22 3.38 13.62
C LEU A 456 5.84 2.97 12.28
N ASP A 457 5.99 1.66 12.07
CA ASP A 457 6.51 1.14 10.80
C ASP A 457 5.35 0.80 9.88
N GLU A 458 5.18 1.57 8.80
CA GLU A 458 4.13 1.43 7.78
C GLU A 458 2.71 1.22 8.36
N PRO A 459 2.19 2.16 9.19
CA PRO A 459 0.93 1.95 9.92
C PRO A 459 -0.31 1.84 9.03
N THR A 460 -0.24 2.25 7.78
CA THR A 460 -1.35 2.21 6.80
C THR A 460 -1.15 1.16 5.70
N ALA A 461 -0.07 0.38 5.74
CA ALA A 461 0.20 -0.65 4.75
C ALA A 461 -0.87 -1.75 4.75
N ASN A 462 -1.22 -2.25 3.56
CA ASN A 462 -2.20 -3.33 3.35
C ASN A 462 -3.63 -3.02 3.83
N LEU A 463 -3.96 -1.74 4.03
CA LEU A 463 -5.29 -1.31 4.42
C LEU A 463 -6.02 -0.71 3.22
N ASP A 464 -7.31 -1.06 3.10
CA ASP A 464 -8.19 -0.33 2.19
C ASP A 464 -8.30 1.15 2.59
N ILE A 465 -8.75 1.98 1.67
CA ILE A 465 -8.78 3.43 1.85
C ILE A 465 -9.67 3.86 3.03
N ALA A 466 -10.79 3.18 3.27
CA ALA A 466 -11.68 3.49 4.38
C ALA A 466 -10.98 3.20 5.74
N THR A 467 -10.37 2.03 5.87
CA THR A 467 -9.60 1.65 7.06
C THR A 467 -8.40 2.57 7.25
N ARG A 468 -7.72 2.97 6.17
CA ARG A 468 -6.61 3.94 6.20
C ARG A 468 -7.05 5.29 6.77
N ARG A 469 -8.20 5.81 6.33
CA ARG A 469 -8.81 7.05 6.89
C ARG A 469 -9.13 6.92 8.37
N GLU A 470 -9.64 5.76 8.80
CA GLU A 470 -9.91 5.49 10.22
C GLU A 470 -8.64 5.51 11.07
N ILE A 471 -7.55 4.88 10.61
CA ILE A 471 -6.24 4.91 11.29
C ILE A 471 -5.69 6.34 11.36
N LEU A 472 -5.81 7.12 10.28
CA LEU A 472 -5.42 8.54 10.27
C LEU A 472 -6.18 9.36 11.30
N SER A 473 -7.51 9.15 11.41
CA SER A 473 -8.33 9.80 12.44
C SER A 473 -7.83 9.44 13.84
N VAL A 474 -7.60 8.16 14.11
CA VAL A 474 -7.06 7.69 15.40
C VAL A 474 -5.72 8.34 15.71
N LEU A 475 -4.77 8.37 14.77
CA LEU A 475 -3.46 9.00 14.95
C LEU A 475 -3.58 10.52 15.19
N THR A 476 -4.56 11.16 14.56
CA THR A 476 -4.83 12.59 14.75
C THR A 476 -5.43 12.87 16.13
N ASP A 477 -6.38 12.05 16.58
CA ASP A 477 -7.01 12.18 17.90
C ASP A 477 -6.06 11.88 19.07
N MET A 478 -4.91 11.24 18.77
CA MET A 478 -3.88 10.92 19.76
C MET A 478 -2.84 12.02 19.93
N LYS A 479 -2.98 13.16 19.30
CA LYS A 479 -2.02 14.29 19.37
C LYS A 479 -1.67 14.70 20.80
N ASP A 480 -2.64 14.59 21.71
CA ASP A 480 -2.47 14.99 23.12
C ASP A 480 -1.75 13.93 23.97
N VAL A 481 -1.65 12.68 23.49
CA VAL A 481 -1.04 11.56 24.22
C VAL A 481 0.38 11.28 23.72
N ILE A 482 0.59 11.40 22.39
CA ILE A 482 1.87 11.13 21.77
C ILE A 482 2.59 12.47 21.54
N GLN A 483 3.57 12.77 22.39
CA GLN A 483 4.36 14.00 22.26
C GLN A 483 5.29 13.93 21.06
N THR A 484 6.10 12.87 20.93
CA THR A 484 7.04 12.68 19.82
C THR A 484 6.71 11.40 19.10
N ALA A 485 6.55 11.47 17.79
CA ALA A 485 6.30 10.28 16.99
C ALA A 485 7.05 10.29 15.67
N VAL A 486 7.47 9.09 15.25
CA VAL A 486 8.14 8.86 13.97
C VAL A 486 7.35 7.81 13.20
N ILE A 487 6.89 8.16 12.00
CA ILE A 487 6.20 7.24 11.09
C ILE A 487 7.12 6.96 9.90
N ALA A 488 7.57 5.70 9.75
CA ALA A 488 8.13 5.26 8.48
C ALA A 488 6.98 4.91 7.53
N THR A 489 6.93 5.53 6.36
CA THR A 489 5.86 5.27 5.41
C THR A 489 6.21 5.70 4.00
N HIS A 490 5.52 5.09 3.02
CA HIS A 490 5.45 5.53 1.64
C HIS A 490 4.09 6.18 1.31
N ASP A 491 3.17 6.28 2.26
CA ASP A 491 1.87 6.92 2.12
C ASP A 491 2.01 8.45 2.23
N MET A 492 2.13 9.11 1.08
CA MET A 492 2.32 10.56 1.05
C MET A 492 1.08 11.34 1.51
N GLN A 493 -0.10 10.74 1.44
CA GLN A 493 -1.31 11.33 2.00
C GLN A 493 -1.23 11.41 3.54
N LEU A 494 -0.80 10.30 4.18
CA LEU A 494 -0.52 10.26 5.61
C LEU A 494 0.54 11.32 6.00
N VAL A 495 1.64 11.39 5.23
CA VAL A 495 2.72 12.36 5.47
C VAL A 495 2.16 13.78 5.46
N CYS A 496 1.39 14.15 4.44
CA CYS A 496 0.82 15.48 4.30
C CYS A 496 -0.15 15.89 5.40
N GLN A 497 -0.96 14.94 5.87
CA GLN A 497 -2.00 15.22 6.86
C GLN A 497 -1.47 15.21 8.30
N TRP A 498 -0.41 14.45 8.55
CA TRP A 498 0.01 14.15 9.91
C TRP A 498 1.39 14.71 10.29
N ALA A 499 2.36 14.71 9.37
CA ALA A 499 3.74 15.07 9.69
C ALA A 499 3.99 16.58 9.71
N ASP A 500 4.83 17.01 10.65
CA ASP A 500 5.37 18.38 10.70
C ASP A 500 6.69 18.47 9.94
N ARG A 501 7.50 17.39 9.99
CA ARG A 501 8.84 17.28 9.41
C ARG A 501 8.99 15.96 8.65
N VAL A 502 9.71 16.01 7.57
CA VAL A 502 10.03 14.84 6.73
C VAL A 502 11.54 14.64 6.70
N VAL A 503 11.97 13.44 7.02
CA VAL A 503 13.36 12.97 6.86
C VAL A 503 13.38 11.96 5.73
N VAL A 504 14.16 12.25 4.69
CA VAL A 504 14.26 11.40 3.50
C VAL A 504 15.53 10.56 3.57
N LEU A 505 15.35 9.24 3.61
CA LEU A 505 16.45 8.27 3.56
C LEU A 505 16.62 7.71 2.15
N CYS A 506 17.87 7.67 1.69
CA CYS A 506 18.28 6.99 0.46
C CYS A 506 19.59 6.26 0.69
N GLN A 507 19.61 4.94 0.46
CA GLN A 507 20.80 4.10 0.61
C GLN A 507 21.55 4.35 1.94
N GLY A 508 20.80 4.44 3.04
CA GLY A 508 21.36 4.64 4.38
C GLY A 508 21.87 6.06 4.70
N LYS A 509 21.56 7.04 3.87
CA LYS A 509 21.92 8.45 4.08
C LYS A 509 20.68 9.32 4.16
N VAL A 510 20.71 10.35 5.00
CA VAL A 510 19.72 11.42 4.97
C VAL A 510 20.03 12.33 3.79
N VAL A 511 19.16 12.33 2.77
CA VAL A 511 19.36 13.13 1.54
C VAL A 511 18.56 14.43 1.57
N ALA A 512 17.51 14.49 2.40
CA ALA A 512 16.76 15.70 2.66
C ALA A 512 16.11 15.63 4.04
N ASP A 513 15.94 16.79 4.67
CA ASP A 513 15.37 16.96 5.99
C ASP A 513 14.72 18.34 6.07
N GLY A 514 13.48 18.39 6.52
CA GLY A 514 12.76 19.65 6.65
C GLY A 514 11.23 19.51 6.63
N PRO A 515 10.54 20.65 6.60
CA PRO A 515 9.08 20.68 6.52
C PRO A 515 8.53 20.01 5.25
N VAL A 516 7.33 19.44 5.36
CA VAL A 516 6.64 18.72 4.26
C VAL A 516 6.62 19.52 2.96
N ASP A 517 6.24 20.79 3.03
CA ASP A 517 6.15 21.72 1.88
C ASP A 517 7.48 21.91 1.16
N LYS A 518 8.58 22.01 1.91
CA LYS A 518 9.92 22.16 1.33
C LYS A 518 10.39 20.88 0.66
N ILE A 519 10.13 19.73 1.28
CA ILE A 519 10.55 18.43 0.72
C ILE A 519 9.79 18.11 -0.56
N PHE A 520 8.47 18.27 -0.58
CA PHE A 520 7.64 17.96 -1.76
C PHE A 520 7.83 18.96 -2.91
N SER A 521 8.40 20.12 -2.64
CA SER A 521 8.76 21.10 -3.67
C SER A 521 10.08 20.78 -4.37
N ARG A 522 10.87 19.83 -3.84
CA ARG A 522 12.18 19.45 -4.38
C ARG A 522 12.03 18.31 -5.40
N GLN A 523 12.00 18.66 -6.68
CA GLN A 523 11.91 17.69 -7.76
C GLN A 523 13.11 16.72 -7.81
N ASP A 524 14.32 17.20 -7.46
CA ASP A 524 15.54 16.38 -7.38
C ASP A 524 15.37 15.24 -6.35
N VAL A 525 14.85 15.54 -5.17
CA VAL A 525 14.59 14.55 -4.11
C VAL A 525 13.46 13.62 -4.54
N ALA A 526 12.37 14.16 -5.09
CA ALA A 526 11.23 13.37 -5.54
C ALA A 526 11.65 12.30 -6.57
N GLN A 527 12.47 12.68 -7.55
CA GLN A 527 12.98 11.75 -8.55
C GLN A 527 13.98 10.73 -7.99
N GLN A 528 14.88 11.17 -7.08
CA GLN A 528 15.90 10.30 -6.50
C GLN A 528 15.32 9.17 -5.66
N VAL A 529 14.22 9.43 -4.95
CA VAL A 529 13.66 8.51 -3.94
C VAL A 529 12.30 7.95 -4.38
N GLY A 530 11.78 8.37 -5.53
CA GLY A 530 10.48 7.94 -6.05
C GLY A 530 9.30 8.46 -5.24
N ILE A 531 9.40 9.69 -4.67
CA ILE A 531 8.30 10.30 -3.93
C ILE A 531 7.29 10.88 -4.93
N ARG A 532 6.03 10.49 -4.80
CA ARG A 532 4.89 11.14 -5.47
C ARG A 532 4.09 11.93 -4.44
N PRO A 533 4.09 13.28 -4.48
CA PRO A 533 3.17 14.08 -3.68
C PRO A 533 1.72 13.71 -3.99
N PRO A 534 0.76 13.92 -3.06
CA PRO A 534 -0.65 13.75 -3.36
C PRO A 534 -1.06 14.52 -4.61
N GLU A 535 -1.98 13.95 -5.39
CA GLU A 535 -2.43 14.54 -6.65
C GLU A 535 -2.98 15.95 -6.45
N ILE A 536 -3.72 16.19 -5.34
CA ILE A 536 -4.29 17.49 -5.02
C ILE A 536 -3.21 18.54 -4.72
N PHE A 537 -2.07 18.14 -4.13
CA PHE A 537 -0.92 19.04 -3.94
C PHE A 537 -0.33 19.45 -5.28
N THR A 538 -0.15 18.49 -6.18
CA THR A 538 0.35 18.73 -7.54
C THR A 538 -0.63 19.61 -8.31
N MET A 539 -1.95 19.37 -8.17
CA MET A 539 -3.01 20.17 -8.78
C MET A 539 -2.98 21.62 -8.30
N ALA A 540 -2.93 21.85 -6.99
CA ALA A 540 -2.87 23.18 -6.40
C ALA A 540 -1.65 23.98 -6.91
N ARG A 541 -0.47 23.35 -6.90
CA ARG A 541 0.76 23.99 -7.41
C ARG A 541 0.76 24.26 -8.90
N SER A 542 0.00 23.50 -9.66
CA SER A 542 -0.16 23.76 -11.09
C SER A 542 -0.97 25.01 -11.39
N LEU A 543 -1.88 25.41 -10.48
CA LEU A 543 -2.65 26.67 -10.55
C LEU A 543 -1.86 27.86 -9.97
N ASN A 544 -1.20 27.63 -8.85
CA ASN A 544 -0.33 28.62 -8.22
C ASN A 544 0.90 27.93 -7.59
N PRO A 545 2.13 28.26 -8.04
CA PRO A 545 3.36 27.61 -7.55
C PRO A 545 3.60 27.73 -6.03
N ASN A 546 2.95 28.68 -5.36
CA ASN A 546 3.04 28.88 -3.92
C ASN A 546 1.91 28.19 -3.13
N ALA A 547 0.97 27.54 -3.80
CA ALA A 547 -0.13 26.85 -3.14
C ALA A 547 0.32 25.61 -2.39
N LEU A 548 -0.22 25.44 -1.19
CA LEU A 548 0.07 24.31 -0.29
C LEU A 548 -1.26 23.69 0.15
N CYS A 549 -1.88 22.91 -0.74
CA CYS A 549 -3.08 22.14 -0.43
C CYS A 549 -2.72 20.65 -0.30
N TYR A 550 -2.99 20.05 0.83
CA TYR A 550 -2.68 18.66 1.14
C TYR A 550 -3.92 17.77 1.18
N THR A 551 -5.10 18.40 1.21
CA THR A 551 -6.39 17.73 1.23
C THR A 551 -7.34 18.39 0.22
N ILE A 552 -8.38 17.63 -0.16
CA ILE A 552 -9.43 18.14 -1.04
C ILE A 552 -10.17 19.32 -0.37
N ASP A 553 -10.34 19.26 0.96
CA ASP A 553 -10.98 20.33 1.73
C ASP A 553 -10.20 21.64 1.66
N GLU A 554 -8.88 21.57 1.86
CA GLU A 554 -8.00 22.74 1.73
C GLU A 554 -8.01 23.30 0.31
N PHE A 555 -8.02 22.43 -0.71
CA PHE A 555 -8.06 22.85 -2.10
C PHE A 555 -9.40 23.53 -2.45
N ALA A 556 -10.51 22.94 -2.04
CA ALA A 556 -11.83 23.53 -2.28
C ALA A 556 -12.00 24.89 -1.58
N ALA A 557 -11.46 25.04 -0.37
CA ALA A 557 -11.49 26.30 0.37
C ALA A 557 -10.74 27.44 -0.35
N CYS A 558 -9.77 27.13 -1.22
CA CYS A 558 -9.04 28.14 -2.00
C CYS A 558 -9.89 28.83 -3.09
N PHE A 559 -11.09 28.34 -3.37
CA PHE A 559 -12.01 28.92 -4.35
C PHE A 559 -13.20 29.67 -3.72
N GLN A 560 -13.29 29.66 -2.40
CA GLN A 560 -14.31 30.43 -1.69
C GLN A 560 -13.86 31.91 -1.61
N GLU A 561 -14.77 32.86 -1.86
CA GLU A 561 -14.47 34.25 -1.63
C GLU A 561 -14.15 34.47 -0.16
N VAL A 562 -13.01 35.11 0.11
CA VAL A 562 -12.64 35.52 1.47
C VAL A 562 -13.63 36.60 1.87
N SER A 563 -14.66 36.22 2.66
CA SER A 563 -15.67 37.16 3.21
C SER A 563 -15.06 38.07 4.26
#